data_6f44488a372055339046fa92897f6d50
#
_entry.id   6f44488a372055339046fa92897f6d50
#
_cell.length_a   1.000
_cell.length_b   1.000
_cell.length_c   1.000
_cell.angle_alpha   90.00
_cell.angle_beta   90.00
_cell.angle_gamma   90.00
#
_symmetry.space_group_name_H-M   'P 1'
#
loop_
_entity.id
_entity.type
_entity.pdbx_description
1 polymer ?
#
loop_
_entity_poly.entity_id
_entity_poly.type
_entity_poly.pdbx_seq_one_letter_code
_entity_poly.pdbx_strand_id
1 'polypeptide(L)'
;MTTIDVHCHLATPPSRALIEPHRRPEYEPYDYFMGQSSKDHNRVMFPSIAGSLTDPGARIEHMDRMGVDVQGLATFVSEYFYWAPAPAAAESARIQNDNLAAAAAAHPDRFRLFGATLPLQDIDLAIAELDRVVDDLGFKGIQIGGTVDGHDLDEPRFRPFWAAVESKGVPVILHPNGYPESHRFGDYFLVNCVGNPLETMVAATRMIFRGLFEEHPGIKLVLLHGGGYLPFYCSRADHTWEVRPETRVNIPDRPPSAYMKSFFYDTMVFDPLYLRHLIEVVGADRVMLGTDFPFDMGETDPVGLIDATEGLSDVERAGIKGGNAARLFSV
;
A
#
# COMPACT_ATOMS: atom_id res chain seq x y z
N MET A 1 -10.29 12.37 -19.50
CA MET A 1 -10.34 11.13 -18.68
C MET A 1 -9.87 11.52 -17.30
N THR A 2 -10.55 11.08 -16.27
CA THR A 2 -10.23 11.43 -14.88
C THR A 2 -8.92 10.78 -14.46
N THR A 3 -7.98 11.56 -13.93
CA THR A 3 -6.71 11.08 -13.37
C THR A 3 -6.93 10.69 -11.92
N ILE A 4 -6.57 9.45 -11.56
CA ILE A 4 -6.84 8.88 -10.23
C ILE A 4 -5.52 8.41 -9.60
N ASP A 5 -5.17 9.02 -8.48
CA ASP A 5 -4.05 8.64 -7.63
C ASP A 5 -4.50 7.58 -6.62
N VAL A 6 -3.88 6.39 -6.65
CA VAL A 6 -4.21 5.27 -5.75
C VAL A 6 -3.31 5.19 -4.52
N HIS A 7 -2.32 6.07 -4.42
CA HIS A 7 -1.30 6.02 -3.39
C HIS A 7 -1.10 7.39 -2.75
N CYS A 8 -1.89 7.67 -1.73
CA CYS A 8 -1.73 8.88 -0.91
C CYS A 8 -2.20 8.63 0.52
N HIS A 9 -1.76 9.47 1.46
CA HIS A 9 -1.94 9.26 2.88
C HIS A 9 -2.69 10.41 3.55
N LEU A 10 -3.58 10.08 4.50
CA LEU A 10 -4.21 11.03 5.40
C LEU A 10 -4.01 10.54 6.84
N ALA A 11 -3.37 11.35 7.68
CA ALA A 11 -3.16 11.05 9.09
C ALA A 11 -4.36 11.49 9.94
N THR A 12 -4.53 10.81 11.06
CA THR A 12 -5.63 11.06 11.99
C THR A 12 -5.07 11.32 13.40
N PRO A 13 -4.68 12.55 13.74
CA PRO A 13 -4.05 12.88 15.02
C PRO A 13 -4.79 12.38 16.27
N PRO A 14 -6.15 12.38 16.34
CA PRO A 14 -6.87 11.79 17.48
C PRO A 14 -6.61 10.30 17.68
N SER A 15 -6.46 9.53 16.61
CA SER A 15 -6.13 8.11 16.65
C SER A 15 -4.73 7.88 17.26
N ARG A 16 -3.74 8.65 16.82
CA ARG A 16 -2.39 8.61 17.38
C ARG A 16 -2.37 8.97 18.85
N ALA A 17 -3.10 10.00 19.26
CA ALA A 17 -3.21 10.41 20.67
C ALA A 17 -3.81 9.32 21.56
N LEU A 18 -4.78 8.54 21.04
CA LEU A 18 -5.37 7.40 21.74
C LEU A 18 -4.33 6.29 22.00
N ILE A 19 -3.44 6.04 21.02
CA ILE A 19 -2.47 4.93 21.08
C ILE A 19 -1.18 5.32 21.83
N GLU A 20 -0.83 6.60 21.92
CA GLU A 20 0.43 7.07 22.53
C GLU A 20 0.74 6.47 23.93
N PRO A 21 -0.24 6.26 24.86
CA PRO A 21 0.02 5.59 26.13
C PRO A 21 0.51 4.14 26.04
N HIS A 22 0.29 3.50 24.88
CA HIS A 22 0.67 2.11 24.62
C HIS A 22 1.92 2.00 23.75
N ARG A 23 2.56 3.13 23.39
CA ARG A 23 3.63 3.18 22.41
C ARG A 23 4.78 2.22 22.72
N ARG A 24 5.16 1.47 21.68
CA ARG A 24 6.26 0.49 21.70
C ARG A 24 7.19 0.79 20.51
N PRO A 25 8.16 1.71 20.66
CA PRO A 25 9.00 2.17 19.55
C PRO A 25 9.70 1.04 18.79
N GLU A 26 10.07 -0.04 19.49
CA GLU A 26 10.73 -1.21 18.92
C GLU A 26 9.89 -2.00 17.90
N TYR A 27 8.58 -1.73 17.86
CA TYR A 27 7.64 -2.32 16.90
C TYR A 27 7.25 -1.37 15.78
N GLU A 28 7.88 -0.20 15.72
CA GLU A 28 7.76 0.77 14.63
C GLU A 28 9.10 0.79 13.87
N PRO A 29 9.36 -0.20 12.98
CA PRO A 29 10.70 -0.38 12.40
C PRO A 29 11.19 0.84 11.64
N TYR A 30 10.31 1.56 10.98
CA TYR A 30 10.62 2.78 10.26
C TYR A 30 11.21 3.86 11.19
N ASP A 31 10.56 4.14 12.30
CA ASP A 31 11.03 5.15 13.27
C ASP A 31 12.17 4.63 14.14
N TYR A 32 12.11 3.37 14.55
CA TYR A 32 13.07 2.76 15.47
C TYR A 32 14.47 2.67 14.86
N PHE A 33 14.58 2.14 13.64
CA PHE A 33 15.86 1.94 12.97
C PHE A 33 16.36 3.19 12.23
N MET A 34 15.55 4.22 12.05
CA MET A 34 15.94 5.46 11.38
C MET A 34 17.11 6.15 12.08
N GLY A 35 18.16 6.50 11.35
CA GLY A 35 19.33 7.21 11.86
C GLY A 35 19.05 8.68 12.21
N GLN A 36 19.96 9.27 12.98
CA GLN A 36 19.77 10.62 13.51
C GLN A 36 19.59 11.69 12.42
N SER A 37 20.35 11.62 11.33
CA SER A 37 20.25 12.59 10.22
C SER A 37 18.87 12.57 9.56
N SER A 38 18.29 11.38 9.36
CA SER A 38 16.93 11.24 8.83
C SER A 38 15.86 11.72 9.82
N LYS A 39 16.05 11.45 11.12
CA LYS A 39 15.18 11.99 12.18
C LYS A 39 15.21 13.51 12.22
N ASP A 40 16.40 14.13 12.05
CA ASP A 40 16.56 15.58 12.03
C ASP A 40 15.89 16.18 10.78
N HIS A 41 16.01 15.54 9.61
CA HIS A 41 15.29 15.94 8.40
C HIS A 41 13.76 15.87 8.62
N ASN A 42 13.26 14.77 9.15
CA ASN A 42 11.83 14.59 9.42
C ASN A 42 11.25 15.63 10.40
N ARG A 43 12.03 16.12 11.36
CA ARG A 43 11.59 17.22 12.25
C ARG A 43 11.28 18.53 11.51
N VAL A 44 11.85 18.72 10.32
CA VAL A 44 11.57 19.88 9.45
C VAL A 44 10.49 19.52 8.43
N MET A 45 10.57 18.35 7.83
CA MET A 45 9.66 17.89 6.78
C MET A 45 8.22 17.72 7.30
N PHE A 46 7.98 16.98 8.40
CA PHE A 46 6.62 16.76 8.89
C PHE A 46 5.84 18.04 9.21
N PRO A 47 6.40 19.06 9.90
CA PRO A 47 5.69 20.33 10.06
C PRO A 47 5.34 21.01 8.74
N SER A 48 6.19 20.90 7.70
CA SER A 48 5.94 21.53 6.40
C SER A 48 4.81 20.88 5.60
N ILE A 49 4.56 19.59 5.80
CA ILE A 49 3.50 18.83 5.14
C ILE A 49 2.26 18.61 6.02
N ALA A 50 2.29 19.06 7.28
CA ALA A 50 1.24 18.76 8.27
C ALA A 50 -0.17 19.13 7.77
N GLY A 51 -0.32 20.27 7.13
CA GLY A 51 -1.58 20.68 6.51
C GLY A 51 -2.08 19.65 5.49
N SER A 52 -1.27 19.32 4.50
CA SER A 52 -1.63 18.34 3.46
C SER A 52 -1.81 16.91 4.00
N LEU A 53 -1.15 16.58 5.11
CA LEU A 53 -1.25 15.26 5.73
C LEU A 53 -2.51 15.09 6.59
N THR A 54 -3.09 16.18 7.12
CA THR A 54 -4.21 16.11 8.07
C THR A 54 -5.48 16.82 7.62
N ASP A 55 -5.40 17.72 6.62
CA ASP A 55 -6.53 18.47 6.07
C ASP A 55 -6.71 18.12 4.58
N PRO A 56 -7.80 17.45 4.20
CA PRO A 56 -8.07 17.12 2.81
C PRO A 56 -8.22 18.36 1.92
N GLY A 57 -8.74 19.48 2.44
CA GLY A 57 -8.88 20.73 1.69
C GLY A 57 -7.54 21.35 1.30
N ALA A 58 -6.55 21.28 2.18
CA ALA A 58 -5.21 21.85 1.95
C ALA A 58 -4.42 21.16 0.83
N ARG A 59 -4.83 19.95 0.39
CA ARG A 59 -4.12 19.18 -0.63
C ARG A 59 -4.64 19.39 -2.05
N ILE A 60 -5.83 19.98 -2.22
CA ILE A 60 -6.50 20.13 -3.54
C ILE A 60 -5.64 20.92 -4.51
N GLU A 61 -5.03 22.02 -4.06
CA GLU A 61 -4.14 22.83 -4.91
C GLU A 61 -2.88 22.04 -5.35
N HIS A 62 -2.38 21.14 -4.50
CA HIS A 62 -1.27 20.25 -4.87
C HIS A 62 -1.71 19.23 -5.91
N MET A 63 -2.89 18.63 -5.75
CA MET A 63 -3.48 17.71 -6.74
C MET A 63 -3.61 18.41 -8.10
N ASP A 64 -4.11 19.64 -8.13
CA ASP A 64 -4.26 20.41 -9.38
C ASP A 64 -2.90 20.63 -10.06
N ARG A 65 -1.85 20.95 -9.31
CA ARG A 65 -0.49 21.12 -9.87
C ARG A 65 0.09 19.81 -10.42
N MET A 66 -0.22 18.66 -9.80
CA MET A 66 0.21 17.33 -10.24
C MET A 66 -0.65 16.77 -11.40
N GLY A 67 -1.73 17.46 -11.79
CA GLY A 67 -2.69 16.96 -12.77
C GLY A 67 -3.52 15.78 -12.27
N VAL A 68 -3.75 15.70 -10.95
CA VAL A 68 -4.53 14.64 -10.28
C VAL A 68 -5.96 15.15 -10.01
N ASP A 69 -6.93 14.57 -10.66
CA ASP A 69 -8.34 14.92 -10.46
C ASP A 69 -8.90 14.33 -9.15
N VAL A 70 -8.57 13.09 -8.86
CA VAL A 70 -9.11 12.33 -7.74
C VAL A 70 -7.99 11.61 -6.99
N GLN A 71 -8.01 11.69 -5.66
CA GLN A 71 -7.16 10.86 -4.80
C GLN A 71 -7.99 9.79 -4.07
N GLY A 72 -7.49 8.55 -4.10
CA GLY A 72 -7.98 7.46 -3.27
C GLY A 72 -7.37 7.53 -1.88
N LEU A 73 -8.10 8.12 -0.93
CA LEU A 73 -7.62 8.30 0.44
C LEU A 73 -7.31 6.96 1.10
N ALA A 74 -6.13 6.89 1.73
CA ALA A 74 -5.72 5.78 2.56
C ALA A 74 -5.13 6.29 3.89
N THR A 75 -5.13 5.42 4.91
CA THR A 75 -4.54 5.75 6.21
C THR A 75 -3.05 6.01 6.09
N PHE A 76 -2.51 6.84 6.99
CA PHE A 76 -1.07 7.02 7.11
C PHE A 76 -0.42 5.76 7.70
N VAL A 77 0.58 5.20 7.01
CA VAL A 77 1.16 3.89 7.32
C VAL A 77 1.73 3.75 8.73
N SER A 78 2.26 4.85 9.31
CA SER A 78 2.70 4.85 10.70
C SER A 78 1.55 4.81 11.73
N GLU A 79 0.30 4.71 11.26
CA GLU A 79 -0.90 4.62 12.10
C GLU A 79 -1.59 3.25 12.01
N TYR A 80 -0.94 2.20 11.51
CA TYR A 80 -1.46 0.83 11.59
C TYR A 80 -1.56 0.30 13.03
N PHE A 81 -0.61 0.66 13.89
CA PHE A 81 -0.57 0.32 15.33
C PHE A 81 -0.83 -1.15 15.65
N TYR A 82 -0.34 -2.08 14.81
CA TYR A 82 -0.55 -3.52 15.00
C TYR A 82 0.04 -4.08 16.30
N TRP A 83 0.97 -3.36 16.91
CA TRP A 83 1.56 -3.68 18.20
C TRP A 83 0.71 -3.21 19.40
N ALA A 84 -0.33 -2.41 19.18
CA ALA A 84 -1.17 -1.89 20.26
C ALA A 84 -2.15 -2.97 20.78
N PRO A 85 -2.63 -2.87 22.05
CA PRO A 85 -3.67 -3.75 22.55
C PRO A 85 -4.90 -3.74 21.62
N ALA A 86 -5.41 -4.92 21.30
CA ALA A 86 -6.45 -5.09 20.28
C ALA A 86 -7.68 -4.17 20.44
N PRO A 87 -8.24 -3.94 21.66
CA PRO A 87 -9.36 -3.02 21.81
C PRO A 87 -8.98 -1.55 21.47
N ALA A 88 -7.78 -1.11 21.84
CA ALA A 88 -7.31 0.24 21.54
C ALA A 88 -7.03 0.41 20.03
N ALA A 89 -6.45 -0.60 19.40
CA ALA A 89 -6.22 -0.62 17.96
C ALA A 89 -7.53 -0.62 17.17
N ALA A 90 -8.55 -1.36 17.61
CA ALA A 90 -9.87 -1.36 16.99
C ALA A 90 -10.53 0.02 17.06
N GLU A 91 -10.49 0.67 18.21
CA GLU A 91 -11.02 2.03 18.36
C GLU A 91 -10.21 3.04 17.53
N SER A 92 -8.88 2.89 17.48
CA SER A 92 -8.01 3.69 16.61
C SER A 92 -8.37 3.53 15.14
N ALA A 93 -8.58 2.31 14.67
CA ALA A 93 -8.98 2.03 13.28
C ALA A 93 -10.33 2.68 12.95
N ARG A 94 -11.32 2.59 13.86
CA ARG A 94 -12.61 3.27 13.69
C ARG A 94 -12.46 4.77 13.53
N ILE A 95 -11.70 5.42 14.41
CA ILE A 95 -11.44 6.88 14.36
C ILE A 95 -10.79 7.26 13.02
N GLN A 96 -9.82 6.49 12.55
CA GLN A 96 -9.15 6.73 11.26
C GLN A 96 -10.12 6.58 10.09
N ASN A 97 -10.86 5.47 10.01
CA ASN A 97 -11.78 5.21 8.93
C ASN A 97 -12.94 6.22 8.89
N ASP A 98 -13.46 6.64 10.04
CA ASP A 98 -14.47 7.68 10.13
C ASP A 98 -13.93 9.05 9.67
N ASN A 99 -12.67 9.38 9.99
CA ASN A 99 -11.99 10.58 9.50
C ASN A 99 -11.82 10.56 7.97
N LEU A 100 -11.38 9.45 7.40
CA LEU A 100 -11.27 9.28 5.95
C LEU A 100 -12.63 9.43 5.26
N ALA A 101 -13.68 8.83 5.82
CA ALA A 101 -15.05 8.93 5.30
C ALA A 101 -15.56 10.38 5.35
N ALA A 102 -15.33 11.09 6.46
CA ALA A 102 -15.69 12.50 6.58
C ALA A 102 -14.93 13.39 5.57
N ALA A 103 -13.63 13.13 5.37
CA ALA A 103 -12.80 13.82 4.39
C ALA A 103 -13.32 13.64 2.95
N ALA A 104 -13.66 12.42 2.57
CA ALA A 104 -14.23 12.14 1.26
C ALA A 104 -15.63 12.77 1.07
N ALA A 105 -16.45 12.76 2.12
CA ALA A 105 -17.77 13.37 2.08
C ALA A 105 -17.72 14.90 1.95
N ALA A 106 -16.69 15.56 2.51
CA ALA A 106 -16.48 17.00 2.40
C ALA A 106 -16.11 17.44 0.97
N HIS A 107 -15.44 16.58 0.19
CA HIS A 107 -15.00 16.89 -1.18
C HIS A 107 -15.24 15.68 -2.11
N PRO A 108 -16.52 15.31 -2.38
CA PRO A 108 -16.86 14.05 -3.04
C PRO A 108 -16.40 13.97 -4.50
N ASP A 109 -16.11 15.11 -5.13
CA ASP A 109 -15.57 15.15 -6.50
C ASP A 109 -14.07 14.90 -6.56
N ARG A 110 -13.35 15.06 -5.42
CA ARG A 110 -11.89 15.00 -5.34
C ARG A 110 -11.36 13.77 -4.60
N PHE A 111 -12.14 13.16 -3.73
CA PHE A 111 -11.67 12.03 -2.91
C PHE A 111 -12.55 10.80 -3.02
N ARG A 112 -11.89 9.63 -2.95
CA ARG A 112 -12.52 8.31 -2.84
C ARG A 112 -11.89 7.54 -1.68
N LEU A 113 -12.57 6.53 -1.19
CA LEU A 113 -12.17 5.72 -0.03
C LEU A 113 -11.53 4.41 -0.51
N PHE A 114 -10.17 4.38 -0.63
CA PHE A 114 -9.45 3.22 -1.15
C PHE A 114 -8.74 2.41 -0.09
N GLY A 115 -8.27 3.02 0.99
CA GLY A 115 -7.40 2.35 1.94
C GLY A 115 -7.86 2.47 3.40
N ALA A 116 -8.94 1.77 3.79
CA ALA A 116 -9.33 1.63 5.19
C ALA A 116 -8.26 0.84 5.97
N THR A 117 -8.01 1.20 7.22
CA THR A 117 -7.14 0.44 8.12
C THR A 117 -7.95 -0.54 8.99
N LEU A 118 -7.32 -1.65 9.36
CA LEU A 118 -7.96 -2.72 10.14
C LEU A 118 -7.06 -3.15 11.30
N PRO A 119 -7.61 -3.52 12.47
CA PRO A 119 -6.84 -4.01 13.62
C PRO A 119 -6.42 -5.47 13.45
N LEU A 120 -5.49 -5.76 12.50
CA LEU A 120 -5.12 -7.11 12.06
C LEU A 120 -4.44 -7.99 13.12
N GLN A 121 -3.99 -7.44 14.24
CA GLN A 121 -3.51 -8.22 15.38
C GLN A 121 -4.61 -9.06 16.04
N ASP A 122 -5.88 -8.71 15.81
CA ASP A 122 -7.06 -9.50 16.22
C ASP A 122 -7.98 -9.70 15.01
N ILE A 123 -8.07 -10.93 14.55
CA ILE A 123 -8.75 -11.27 13.29
C ILE A 123 -10.26 -11.05 13.35
N ASP A 124 -10.88 -11.32 14.49
CA ASP A 124 -12.34 -11.14 14.64
C ASP A 124 -12.69 -9.63 14.61
N LEU A 125 -11.91 -8.80 15.29
CA LEU A 125 -12.07 -7.34 15.23
C LEU A 125 -11.74 -6.78 13.83
N ALA A 126 -10.75 -7.33 13.15
CA ALA A 126 -10.40 -6.92 11.80
C ALA A 126 -11.53 -7.24 10.79
N ILE A 127 -12.15 -8.42 10.91
CA ILE A 127 -13.28 -8.81 10.04
C ILE A 127 -14.51 -7.93 10.35
N ALA A 128 -14.79 -7.67 11.61
CA ALA A 128 -15.91 -6.79 11.98
C ALA A 128 -15.74 -5.36 11.45
N GLU A 129 -14.51 -4.83 11.51
CA GLU A 129 -14.21 -3.50 10.92
C GLU A 129 -14.21 -3.54 9.39
N LEU A 130 -13.74 -4.63 8.76
CA LEU A 130 -13.86 -4.83 7.30
C LEU A 130 -15.32 -4.77 6.85
N ASP A 131 -16.21 -5.47 7.55
CA ASP A 131 -17.65 -5.41 7.26
C ASP A 131 -18.17 -3.97 7.36
N ARG A 132 -17.85 -3.27 8.44
CA ARG A 132 -18.30 -1.88 8.66
C ARG A 132 -17.80 -0.92 7.59
N VAL A 133 -16.50 -0.96 7.26
CA VAL A 133 -15.94 0.00 6.28
C VAL A 133 -16.48 -0.23 4.88
N VAL A 134 -16.72 -1.47 4.49
CA VAL A 134 -17.23 -1.80 3.15
C VAL A 134 -18.74 -1.56 3.06
N ASP A 135 -19.51 -2.08 4.01
CA ASP A 135 -20.97 -2.11 3.92
C ASP A 135 -21.60 -0.79 4.39
N ASP A 136 -21.08 -0.17 5.46
CA ASP A 136 -21.68 1.04 6.05
C ASP A 136 -21.00 2.34 5.55
N LEU A 137 -19.66 2.37 5.44
CA LEU A 137 -18.91 3.56 5.05
C LEU A 137 -18.63 3.66 3.54
N GLY A 138 -18.78 2.57 2.80
CA GLY A 138 -18.63 2.54 1.35
C GLY A 138 -17.18 2.56 0.84
N PHE A 139 -16.22 2.12 1.66
CA PHE A 139 -14.84 1.92 1.22
C PHE A 139 -14.78 0.92 0.06
N LYS A 140 -13.92 1.22 -0.91
CA LYS A 140 -13.68 0.41 -2.11
C LYS A 140 -12.44 -0.47 -2.01
N GLY A 141 -11.70 -0.37 -0.92
CA GLY A 141 -10.50 -1.14 -0.64
C GLY A 141 -10.03 -0.95 0.79
N ILE A 142 -9.04 -1.73 1.18
CA ILE A 142 -8.36 -1.66 2.48
C ILE A 142 -6.87 -1.49 2.26
N GLN A 143 -6.16 -0.95 3.26
CA GLN A 143 -4.70 -0.84 3.24
C GLN A 143 -4.11 -1.57 4.45
N ILE A 144 -3.08 -2.40 4.19
CA ILE A 144 -2.40 -3.20 5.21
C ILE A 144 -0.88 -3.10 5.09
N GLY A 145 -0.18 -3.37 6.20
CA GLY A 145 1.28 -3.51 6.22
C GLY A 145 1.78 -4.83 5.63
N GLY A 146 3.08 -5.00 5.48
CA GLY A 146 3.70 -6.26 5.03
C GLY A 146 3.73 -7.33 6.12
N THR A 147 3.80 -6.90 7.38
CA THR A 147 3.76 -7.75 8.59
C THR A 147 2.79 -7.17 9.62
N VAL A 148 2.31 -8.00 10.53
CA VAL A 148 1.38 -7.63 11.61
C VAL A 148 1.94 -8.10 12.95
N ASP A 149 2.43 -7.20 13.78
CA ASP A 149 3.04 -7.50 15.10
C ASP A 149 4.07 -8.64 15.02
N GLY A 150 4.96 -8.59 14.02
CA GLY A 150 6.01 -9.60 13.79
C GLY A 150 5.54 -10.89 13.11
N HIS A 151 4.28 -10.96 12.67
CA HIS A 151 3.72 -12.10 11.96
C HIS A 151 3.60 -11.83 10.46
N ASP A 152 3.99 -12.79 9.65
CA ASP A 152 3.86 -12.73 8.19
C ASP A 152 2.41 -12.98 7.74
N LEU A 153 1.97 -12.27 6.72
CA LEU A 153 0.58 -12.33 6.20
C LEU A 153 0.17 -13.70 5.62
N ASP A 154 1.15 -14.59 5.35
CA ASP A 154 0.93 -15.95 4.87
C ASP A 154 0.70 -16.98 5.98
N GLU A 155 0.79 -16.57 7.26
CA GLU A 155 0.57 -17.47 8.39
C GLU A 155 -0.89 -17.94 8.47
N PRO A 156 -1.13 -19.19 8.97
CA PRO A 156 -2.49 -19.76 9.06
C PRO A 156 -3.49 -18.91 9.84
N ARG A 157 -3.02 -18.10 10.79
CA ARG A 157 -3.87 -17.20 11.60
C ARG A 157 -4.63 -16.16 10.75
N PHE A 158 -4.08 -15.76 9.59
CA PHE A 158 -4.73 -14.78 8.69
C PHE A 158 -5.70 -15.40 7.68
N ARG A 159 -5.83 -16.72 7.60
CA ARG A 159 -6.76 -17.38 6.66
C ARG A 159 -8.21 -16.90 6.78
N PRO A 160 -8.81 -16.74 8.00
CA PRO A 160 -10.16 -16.22 8.08
C PRO A 160 -10.30 -14.78 7.55
N PHE A 161 -9.28 -13.94 7.76
CA PHE A 161 -9.21 -12.60 7.19
C PHE A 161 -9.18 -12.63 5.66
N TRP A 162 -8.31 -13.46 5.06
CA TRP A 162 -8.21 -13.57 3.60
C TRP A 162 -9.51 -14.10 2.97
N ALA A 163 -10.18 -15.04 3.62
CA ALA A 163 -11.50 -15.52 3.19
C ALA A 163 -12.56 -14.40 3.24
N ALA A 164 -12.56 -13.57 4.28
CA ALA A 164 -13.46 -12.43 4.39
C ALA A 164 -13.19 -11.38 3.30
N VAL A 165 -11.93 -11.03 3.06
CA VAL A 165 -11.51 -10.11 1.99
C VAL A 165 -11.97 -10.62 0.61
N GLU A 166 -11.73 -11.89 0.30
CA GLU A 166 -12.18 -12.49 -0.95
C GLU A 166 -13.70 -12.43 -1.11
N SER A 167 -14.43 -12.74 -0.04
CA SER A 167 -15.91 -12.66 -0.02
C SER A 167 -16.43 -11.25 -0.28
N LYS A 168 -15.77 -10.21 0.26
CA LYS A 168 -16.12 -8.81 -0.02
C LYS A 168 -15.71 -8.35 -1.42
N GLY A 169 -14.72 -9.03 -2.03
CA GLY A 169 -14.22 -8.71 -3.37
C GLY A 169 -13.55 -7.35 -3.48
N VAL A 170 -13.14 -6.74 -2.37
CA VAL A 170 -12.45 -5.44 -2.35
C VAL A 170 -10.94 -5.60 -2.55
N PRO A 171 -10.26 -4.66 -3.24
CA PRO A 171 -8.81 -4.62 -3.34
C PRO A 171 -8.13 -4.46 -1.98
N VAL A 172 -6.97 -5.10 -1.83
CA VAL A 172 -6.06 -4.93 -0.70
C VAL A 172 -4.83 -4.19 -1.17
N ILE A 173 -4.61 -3.00 -0.63
CA ILE A 173 -3.40 -2.21 -0.85
C ILE A 173 -2.36 -2.68 0.17
N LEU A 174 -1.26 -3.24 -0.31
CA LEU A 174 -0.10 -3.60 0.50
C LEU A 174 0.88 -2.43 0.51
N HIS A 175 0.97 -1.75 1.65
CA HIS A 175 1.93 -0.66 1.86
C HIS A 175 2.79 -0.96 3.08
N PRO A 176 4.10 -1.15 2.91
CA PRO A 176 5.02 -1.43 4.02
C PRO A 176 5.19 -0.19 4.92
N ASN A 177 5.61 -0.43 6.18
CA ASN A 177 6.06 0.60 7.10
C ASN A 177 7.46 0.24 7.64
N GLY A 178 8.44 0.22 6.73
CA GLY A 178 9.78 -0.28 6.97
C GLY A 178 9.85 -1.82 6.92
N TYR A 179 11.05 -2.35 7.03
CA TYR A 179 11.34 -3.78 7.12
C TYR A 179 11.62 -4.16 8.58
N PRO A 180 10.99 -5.18 9.16
CA PRO A 180 11.08 -5.46 10.60
C PRO A 180 12.51 -5.69 11.14
N GLU A 181 13.42 -6.24 10.31
CA GLU A 181 14.79 -6.55 10.69
C GLU A 181 15.81 -5.51 10.18
N SER A 182 15.49 -4.22 10.30
CA SER A 182 16.24 -3.10 9.69
C SER A 182 17.46 -2.61 10.47
N HIS A 183 18.07 -3.41 11.35
CA HIS A 183 19.22 -2.97 12.16
C HIS A 183 20.42 -2.42 11.37
N ARG A 184 20.52 -2.71 10.04
CA ARG A 184 21.53 -2.18 9.13
C ARG A 184 21.08 -0.94 8.34
N PHE A 185 19.84 -0.46 8.51
CA PHE A 185 19.23 0.57 7.65
C PHE A 185 19.19 1.95 8.31
N GLY A 186 19.97 2.15 9.39
CA GLY A 186 19.96 3.42 10.14
C GLY A 186 20.45 4.62 9.36
N ASP A 187 21.43 4.45 8.46
CA ASP A 187 22.00 5.54 7.68
C ASP A 187 21.32 5.71 6.32
N TYR A 188 21.52 6.90 5.69
CA TYR A 188 21.13 7.20 4.30
C TYR A 188 19.65 6.99 3.98
N PHE A 189 18.79 7.03 4.97
CA PHE A 189 17.34 6.77 4.83
C PHE A 189 17.02 5.38 4.25
N LEU A 190 17.91 4.38 4.49
CA LEU A 190 17.74 3.02 3.98
C LEU A 190 16.48 2.32 4.52
N VAL A 191 15.93 2.77 5.65
CA VAL A 191 14.63 2.28 6.16
C VAL A 191 13.50 2.49 5.16
N ASN A 192 13.59 3.54 4.32
CA ASN A 192 12.65 3.83 3.25
C ASN A 192 13.13 3.24 1.91
N CYS A 193 14.25 3.74 1.36
CA CYS A 193 14.63 3.42 -0.02
C CYS A 193 15.02 1.94 -0.25
N VAL A 194 15.34 1.20 0.81
CA VAL A 194 15.60 -0.25 0.76
C VAL A 194 14.54 -1.03 1.54
N GLY A 195 14.20 -0.57 2.74
CA GLY A 195 13.30 -1.30 3.65
C GLY A 195 11.90 -1.49 3.08
N ASN A 196 11.27 -0.43 2.58
CA ASN A 196 9.91 -0.52 2.04
C ASN A 196 9.81 -1.45 0.81
N PRO A 197 10.63 -1.29 -0.25
CA PRO A 197 10.56 -2.21 -1.39
C PRO A 197 10.96 -3.65 -1.04
N LEU A 198 11.86 -3.85 -0.07
CA LEU A 198 12.22 -5.19 0.42
C LEU A 198 11.05 -5.86 1.14
N GLU A 199 10.37 -5.14 2.03
CA GLU A 199 9.21 -5.67 2.76
C GLU A 199 8.09 -6.09 1.80
N THR A 200 7.77 -5.25 0.81
CA THR A 200 6.79 -5.60 -0.24
C THR A 200 7.18 -6.90 -0.96
N MET A 201 8.45 -7.02 -1.35
CA MET A 201 8.94 -8.24 -2.02
C MET A 201 8.83 -9.47 -1.12
N VAL A 202 9.26 -9.37 0.15
CA VAL A 202 9.23 -10.49 1.09
C VAL A 202 7.79 -10.93 1.33
N ALA A 203 6.89 -10.01 1.69
CA ALA A 203 5.50 -10.31 1.97
C ALA A 203 4.80 -10.98 0.76
N ALA A 204 4.91 -10.38 -0.43
CA ALA A 204 4.28 -10.92 -1.62
C ALA A 204 4.86 -12.29 -2.04
N THR A 205 6.20 -12.46 -1.96
CA THR A 205 6.87 -13.73 -2.29
C THR A 205 6.46 -14.86 -1.33
N ARG A 206 6.36 -14.56 -0.03
CA ARG A 206 5.88 -15.53 0.97
C ARG A 206 4.45 -15.95 0.69
N MET A 207 3.54 -14.99 0.43
CA MET A 207 2.14 -15.29 0.08
C MET A 207 2.05 -16.16 -1.18
N ILE A 208 2.89 -15.93 -2.20
CA ILE A 208 2.96 -16.77 -3.40
C ILE A 208 3.38 -18.20 -3.03
N PHE A 209 4.55 -18.39 -2.40
CA PHE A 209 5.06 -19.73 -2.07
C PHE A 209 4.17 -20.48 -1.09
N ARG A 210 3.43 -19.78 -0.22
CA ARG A 210 2.44 -20.38 0.66
C ARG A 210 1.18 -20.85 -0.06
N GLY A 211 0.98 -20.42 -1.31
CA GLY A 211 -0.20 -20.78 -2.12
C GLY A 211 -1.45 -19.99 -1.76
N LEU A 212 -1.32 -18.80 -1.16
CA LEU A 212 -2.46 -17.97 -0.78
C LEU A 212 -3.39 -17.68 -1.98
N PHE A 213 -2.81 -17.42 -3.14
CA PHE A 213 -3.56 -17.10 -4.36
C PHE A 213 -4.12 -18.33 -5.08
N GLU A 214 -3.70 -19.54 -4.69
CA GLU A 214 -4.36 -20.80 -5.08
C GLU A 214 -5.54 -21.11 -4.16
N GLU A 215 -5.39 -20.81 -2.85
CA GLU A 215 -6.47 -20.94 -1.85
C GLU A 215 -7.55 -19.87 -2.05
N HIS A 216 -7.16 -18.64 -2.45
CA HIS A 216 -8.02 -17.46 -2.59
C HIS A 216 -7.78 -16.73 -3.92
N PRO A 217 -8.21 -17.30 -5.06
CA PRO A 217 -7.94 -16.73 -6.39
C PRO A 217 -8.67 -15.41 -6.67
N GLY A 218 -9.66 -15.05 -5.86
CA GLY A 218 -10.42 -13.80 -5.96
C GLY A 218 -9.74 -12.60 -5.30
N ILE A 219 -8.62 -12.77 -4.57
CA ILE A 219 -7.89 -11.66 -3.94
C ILE A 219 -7.32 -10.73 -5.01
N LYS A 220 -7.61 -9.44 -4.86
CA LYS A 220 -7.08 -8.35 -5.68
C LYS A 220 -6.02 -7.59 -4.87
N LEU A 221 -4.74 -7.94 -5.07
CA LEU A 221 -3.63 -7.33 -4.33
C LEU A 221 -3.02 -6.17 -5.13
N VAL A 222 -2.89 -5.00 -4.51
CA VAL A 222 -2.21 -3.82 -5.05
C VAL A 222 -0.88 -3.67 -4.30
N LEU A 223 0.23 -3.80 -5.02
CA LEU A 223 1.57 -3.67 -4.49
C LEU A 223 2.10 -2.27 -4.80
N LEU A 224 2.26 -1.44 -3.77
CA LEU A 224 2.75 -0.07 -3.94
C LEU A 224 4.27 -0.03 -4.18
N HIS A 225 4.79 1.16 -4.53
CA HIS A 225 6.18 1.39 -4.92
C HIS A 225 6.62 0.50 -6.11
N GLY A 226 5.75 0.42 -7.14
CA GLY A 226 5.98 -0.44 -8.30
C GLY A 226 6.08 -1.92 -7.97
N GLY A 227 5.57 -2.35 -6.82
CA GLY A 227 5.71 -3.71 -6.30
C GLY A 227 7.06 -4.00 -5.65
N GLY A 228 7.78 -2.96 -5.24
CA GLY A 228 9.10 -3.07 -4.63
C GLY A 228 10.12 -3.70 -5.59
N TYR A 229 10.88 -4.68 -5.13
CA TYR A 229 11.85 -5.40 -5.97
C TYR A 229 11.24 -6.59 -6.73
N LEU A 230 9.98 -6.97 -6.45
CA LEU A 230 9.40 -8.20 -6.94
C LEU A 230 9.31 -8.28 -8.48
N PRO A 231 8.75 -7.29 -9.22
CA PRO A 231 8.69 -7.36 -10.68
C PRO A 231 10.06 -7.33 -11.35
N PHE A 232 11.02 -6.66 -10.72
CA PHE A 232 12.36 -6.45 -11.27
C PHE A 232 13.29 -7.66 -11.08
N TYR A 233 12.96 -8.58 -10.15
CA TYR A 233 13.84 -9.71 -9.82
C TYR A 233 13.11 -11.04 -9.61
N CYS A 234 11.88 -11.16 -10.10
CA CYS A 234 11.05 -12.37 -9.93
C CYS A 234 11.65 -13.63 -10.58
N SER A 235 12.45 -13.47 -11.65
CA SER A 235 13.15 -14.59 -12.30
C SER A 235 14.03 -15.40 -11.36
N ARG A 236 14.58 -14.77 -10.29
CA ARG A 236 15.33 -15.51 -9.28
C ARG A 236 14.41 -16.43 -8.44
N ALA A 237 13.19 -15.97 -8.15
CA ALA A 237 12.18 -16.80 -7.46
C ALA A 237 11.75 -17.97 -8.33
N ASP A 238 11.58 -17.77 -9.65
CA ASP A 238 11.29 -18.85 -10.61
C ASP A 238 12.41 -19.90 -10.63
N HIS A 239 13.67 -19.46 -10.72
CA HIS A 239 14.78 -20.39 -10.68
C HIS A 239 14.85 -21.18 -9.35
N THR A 240 14.54 -20.49 -8.23
CA THR A 240 14.44 -21.16 -6.91
C THR A 240 13.32 -22.21 -6.94
N TRP A 241 12.16 -21.87 -7.52
CA TRP A 241 11.03 -22.80 -7.68
C TRP A 241 11.40 -24.02 -8.55
N GLU A 242 12.21 -23.86 -9.58
CA GLU A 242 12.68 -24.96 -10.44
C GLU A 242 13.58 -25.95 -9.70
N VAL A 243 14.50 -25.46 -8.86
CA VAL A 243 15.59 -26.28 -8.28
C VAL A 243 15.36 -26.68 -6.82
N ARG A 244 14.41 -26.06 -6.11
CA ARG A 244 14.16 -26.26 -4.67
C ARG A 244 12.77 -26.87 -4.44
N PRO A 245 12.66 -28.18 -4.14
CA PRO A 245 11.37 -28.86 -3.98
C PRO A 245 10.44 -28.22 -2.95
N GLU A 246 10.98 -27.66 -1.87
CA GLU A 246 10.22 -27.00 -0.79
C GLU A 246 9.42 -25.80 -1.26
N THR A 247 9.81 -25.14 -2.34
CA THR A 247 9.11 -23.97 -2.89
C THR A 247 7.92 -24.32 -3.77
N ARG A 248 7.79 -25.60 -4.16
CA ARG A 248 6.69 -26.11 -5.01
C ARG A 248 5.56 -26.77 -4.23
N VAL A 249 5.68 -26.89 -2.94
CA VAL A 249 4.72 -27.67 -2.12
C VAL A 249 3.28 -27.16 -2.29
N ASN A 250 3.09 -25.84 -2.33
CA ASN A 250 1.75 -25.25 -2.42
C ASN A 250 1.44 -24.67 -3.82
N ILE A 251 2.45 -24.54 -4.68
CA ILE A 251 2.32 -24.02 -6.05
C ILE A 251 3.03 -24.93 -7.06
N PRO A 252 2.63 -26.22 -7.19
CA PRO A 252 3.38 -27.20 -7.96
C PRO A 252 3.44 -26.89 -9.46
N ASP A 253 2.40 -26.25 -10.00
CA ASP A 253 2.18 -26.08 -11.42
C ASP A 253 2.44 -24.68 -11.96
N ARG A 254 2.70 -23.70 -11.06
CA ARG A 254 2.83 -22.28 -11.43
C ARG A 254 4.07 -21.65 -10.80
N PRO A 255 5.05 -21.17 -11.60
CA PRO A 255 6.18 -20.42 -11.06
C PRO A 255 5.74 -19.06 -10.52
N PRO A 256 6.51 -18.45 -9.59
CA PRO A 256 6.20 -17.14 -9.00
C PRO A 256 5.87 -16.03 -10.00
N SER A 257 6.59 -15.95 -11.13
CA SER A 257 6.32 -14.95 -12.18
C SER A 257 4.93 -15.02 -12.79
N ALA A 258 4.31 -16.20 -12.78
CA ALA A 258 2.94 -16.38 -13.31
C ALA A 258 1.88 -15.61 -12.48
N TYR A 259 2.21 -15.23 -11.22
CA TYR A 259 1.32 -14.43 -10.36
C TYR A 259 1.45 -12.93 -10.61
N MET A 260 2.54 -12.46 -11.24
CA MET A 260 2.79 -11.02 -11.44
C MET A 260 1.65 -10.30 -12.16
N LYS A 261 1.02 -10.97 -13.14
CA LYS A 261 -0.12 -10.43 -13.90
C LYS A 261 -1.46 -10.52 -13.13
N SER A 262 -1.49 -11.14 -11.96
CA SER A 262 -2.66 -11.18 -11.09
C SER A 262 -2.72 -10.01 -10.11
N PHE A 263 -1.58 -9.34 -9.87
CA PHE A 263 -1.47 -8.20 -8.98
C PHE A 263 -1.64 -6.88 -9.73
N PHE A 264 -1.82 -5.81 -8.96
CA PHE A 264 -1.83 -4.44 -9.45
C PHE A 264 -0.66 -3.67 -8.82
N TYR A 265 -0.24 -2.60 -9.48
CA TYR A 265 0.96 -1.85 -9.10
C TYR A 265 0.71 -0.36 -9.29
N ASP A 266 1.45 0.46 -8.55
CA ASP A 266 1.48 1.89 -8.82
C ASP A 266 2.69 2.31 -9.68
N THR A 267 2.71 3.59 -10.06
CA THR A 267 3.78 4.17 -10.89
C THR A 267 4.98 4.69 -10.09
N MET A 268 5.08 4.38 -8.78
CA MET A 268 6.11 4.91 -7.89
C MET A 268 7.49 4.26 -8.12
N VAL A 269 8.06 4.49 -9.30
CA VAL A 269 9.38 3.99 -9.73
C VAL A 269 10.32 5.10 -10.20
N PHE A 270 9.86 6.37 -10.22
CA PHE A 270 10.64 7.61 -10.43
C PHE A 270 11.39 7.76 -11.76
N ASP A 271 11.29 6.80 -12.66
CA ASP A 271 12.02 6.83 -13.94
C ASP A 271 11.19 6.14 -15.04
N PRO A 272 11.04 6.78 -16.23
CA PRO A 272 10.26 6.20 -17.33
C PRO A 272 10.76 4.84 -17.83
N LEU A 273 12.08 4.57 -17.75
CA LEU A 273 12.64 3.28 -18.14
C LEU A 273 12.21 2.16 -17.19
N TYR A 274 12.21 2.44 -15.87
CA TYR A 274 11.71 1.47 -14.88
C TYR A 274 10.21 1.28 -14.96
N LEU A 275 9.45 2.35 -15.23
CA LEU A 275 8.00 2.23 -15.47
C LEU A 275 7.73 1.40 -16.74
N ARG A 276 8.49 1.62 -17.80
CA ARG A 276 8.39 0.79 -19.02
C ARG A 276 8.65 -0.69 -18.73
N HIS A 277 9.72 -0.98 -17.98
CA HIS A 277 10.04 -2.36 -17.60
C HIS A 277 8.93 -3.01 -16.76
N LEU A 278 8.41 -2.30 -15.75
CA LEU A 278 7.27 -2.77 -14.96
C LEU A 278 6.09 -3.15 -15.86
N ILE A 279 5.71 -2.25 -16.77
CA ILE A 279 4.60 -2.46 -17.71
C ILE A 279 4.85 -3.69 -18.62
N GLU A 280 6.07 -3.89 -19.09
CA GLU A 280 6.42 -5.07 -19.90
C GLU A 280 6.27 -6.39 -19.13
N VAL A 281 6.61 -6.38 -17.84
CA VAL A 281 6.50 -7.57 -16.98
C VAL A 281 5.05 -7.88 -16.62
N VAL A 282 4.28 -6.88 -16.20
CA VAL A 282 2.96 -7.10 -15.58
C VAL A 282 1.78 -6.82 -16.50
N GLY A 283 1.94 -5.96 -17.50
CA GLY A 283 0.89 -5.45 -18.39
C GLY A 283 0.42 -4.05 -17.99
N ALA A 284 0.13 -3.20 -18.97
CA ALA A 284 -0.32 -1.82 -18.75
C ALA A 284 -1.66 -1.75 -18.00
N ASP A 285 -2.50 -2.76 -18.11
CA ASP A 285 -3.80 -2.87 -17.44
C ASP A 285 -3.69 -3.17 -15.92
N ARG A 286 -2.48 -3.43 -15.44
CA ARG A 286 -2.15 -3.71 -14.04
C ARG A 286 -1.48 -2.55 -13.31
N VAL A 287 -1.11 -1.49 -14.02
CA VAL A 287 -0.40 -0.33 -13.46
C VAL A 287 -1.36 0.84 -13.31
N MET A 288 -1.27 1.56 -12.19
CA MET A 288 -2.11 2.71 -11.83
C MET A 288 -1.25 3.86 -11.36
N LEU A 289 -1.67 5.10 -11.59
CA LEU A 289 -0.98 6.26 -11.08
C LEU A 289 -0.98 6.28 -9.55
N GLY A 290 0.20 6.47 -8.95
CA GLY A 290 0.40 6.67 -7.51
C GLY A 290 1.40 7.77 -7.26
N THR A 291 1.27 8.50 -6.13
CA THR A 291 2.12 9.65 -5.80
C THR A 291 2.86 9.55 -4.48
N ASP A 292 2.42 8.73 -3.54
CA ASP A 292 2.90 8.72 -2.13
C ASP A 292 2.78 10.09 -1.44
N PHE A 293 1.77 10.87 -1.86
CA PHE A 293 1.53 12.22 -1.34
C PHE A 293 1.11 12.17 0.14
N PRO A 294 1.62 13.06 1.03
CA PRO A 294 2.35 14.31 0.74
C PRO A 294 3.85 14.27 1.08
N PHE A 295 4.50 13.12 1.05
CA PHE A 295 5.89 12.98 1.47
C PHE A 295 6.88 13.54 0.46
N ASP A 296 8.10 13.87 0.92
CA ASP A 296 9.22 14.30 0.09
C ASP A 296 9.78 13.18 -0.80
N MET A 297 9.52 11.92 -0.46
CA MET A 297 9.77 10.76 -1.30
C MET A 297 8.67 10.51 -2.34
N GLY A 298 7.63 11.34 -2.36
CA GLY A 298 6.52 11.23 -3.31
C GLY A 298 6.88 11.70 -4.72
N GLU A 299 6.10 11.23 -5.71
CA GLU A 299 6.19 11.69 -7.11
C GLU A 299 5.42 13.01 -7.28
N THR A 300 6.09 14.03 -7.76
CA THR A 300 5.53 15.38 -7.92
C THR A 300 5.00 15.68 -9.32
N ASP A 301 5.37 14.88 -10.32
CA ASP A 301 4.88 14.96 -11.71
C ASP A 301 4.44 13.57 -12.23
N PRO A 302 3.45 12.92 -11.60
CA PRO A 302 3.06 11.56 -11.94
C PRO A 302 2.50 11.44 -13.36
N VAL A 303 1.88 12.50 -13.87
CA VAL A 303 1.36 12.56 -15.24
C VAL A 303 2.51 12.64 -16.24
N GLY A 304 3.49 13.51 -15.96
CA GLY A 304 4.71 13.65 -16.79
C GLY A 304 5.53 12.37 -16.84
N LEU A 305 5.67 11.64 -15.73
CA LEU A 305 6.32 10.32 -15.69
C LEU A 305 5.69 9.34 -16.66
N ILE A 306 4.34 9.23 -16.65
CA ILE A 306 3.59 8.34 -17.55
C ILE A 306 3.75 8.80 -19.01
N ASP A 307 3.65 10.12 -19.26
CA ASP A 307 3.75 10.68 -20.61
C ASP A 307 5.15 10.53 -21.22
N ALA A 308 6.19 10.62 -20.40
CA ALA A 308 7.57 10.39 -20.80
C ALA A 308 7.92 8.91 -21.04
N THR A 309 7.08 7.98 -20.61
CA THR A 309 7.31 6.55 -20.81
C THR A 309 7.06 6.17 -22.28
N GLU A 310 8.13 5.81 -22.98
CA GLU A 310 8.08 5.46 -24.40
C GLU A 310 7.33 4.15 -24.67
N GLY A 311 6.80 4.02 -25.88
CA GLY A 311 6.16 2.79 -26.37
C GLY A 311 4.78 2.49 -25.78
N LEU A 312 4.17 3.41 -25.02
CA LEU A 312 2.78 3.31 -24.59
C LEU A 312 1.84 3.89 -25.65
N SER A 313 0.74 3.21 -25.92
CA SER A 313 -0.39 3.76 -26.67
C SER A 313 -1.20 4.75 -25.82
N ASP A 314 -2.00 5.61 -26.46
CA ASP A 314 -2.90 6.52 -25.76
C ASP A 314 -3.90 5.79 -24.85
N VAL A 315 -4.32 4.60 -25.23
CA VAL A 315 -5.24 3.76 -24.43
C VAL A 315 -4.55 3.26 -23.15
N GLU A 316 -3.28 2.83 -23.26
CA GLU A 316 -2.50 2.40 -22.10
C GLU A 316 -2.22 3.56 -21.16
N ARG A 317 -1.79 4.74 -21.68
CA ARG A 317 -1.60 5.95 -20.88
C ARG A 317 -2.89 6.33 -20.14
N ALA A 318 -4.01 6.36 -20.84
CA ALA A 318 -5.31 6.66 -20.25
C ALA A 318 -5.70 5.60 -19.20
N GLY A 319 -5.42 4.32 -19.46
CA GLY A 319 -5.61 3.24 -18.50
C GLY A 319 -4.83 3.47 -17.21
N ILE A 320 -3.52 3.73 -17.31
CA ILE A 320 -2.61 3.94 -16.16
C ILE A 320 -2.98 5.22 -15.39
N LYS A 321 -3.29 6.33 -16.07
CA LYS A 321 -3.65 7.59 -15.42
C LYS A 321 -4.91 7.51 -14.57
N GLY A 322 -5.86 6.61 -14.88
CA GLY A 322 -7.08 6.52 -14.06
C GLY A 322 -8.02 5.38 -14.44
N GLY A 323 -8.07 4.94 -15.71
CA GLY A 323 -9.00 3.91 -16.15
C GLY A 323 -8.86 2.58 -15.43
N ASN A 324 -7.64 2.17 -15.08
CA ASN A 324 -7.36 0.95 -14.35
C ASN A 324 -7.85 1.05 -12.89
N ALA A 325 -7.57 2.19 -12.24
CA ALA A 325 -8.05 2.47 -10.89
C ALA A 325 -9.58 2.52 -10.83
N ALA A 326 -10.21 3.23 -11.77
CA ALA A 326 -11.68 3.30 -11.85
C ALA A 326 -12.31 1.91 -11.98
N ARG A 327 -11.71 1.03 -12.78
CA ARG A 327 -12.18 -0.35 -12.96
C ARG A 327 -11.94 -1.22 -11.72
N LEU A 328 -10.76 -1.14 -11.12
CA LEU A 328 -10.41 -1.95 -9.95
C LEU A 328 -11.25 -1.61 -8.73
N PHE A 329 -11.39 -0.31 -8.44
CA PHE A 329 -12.10 0.20 -7.26
C PHE A 329 -13.58 0.51 -7.52
N SER A 330 -14.08 0.29 -8.74
CA SER A 330 -15.50 0.53 -9.12
C SER A 330 -15.96 1.97 -8.81
N VAL A 331 -15.22 2.97 -9.28
CA VAL A 331 -15.49 4.41 -9.07
C VAL A 331 -15.55 5.19 -10.37
#